data_c0391a2b53d938ce7d28d7e6cec229a0
#
_entry.id   c0391a2b53d938ce7d28d7e6cec229a0
#
_cell.length_a   1.000
_cell.length_b   1.000
_cell.length_c   1.000
_cell.angle_alpha   90.00
_cell.angle_beta   90.00
_cell.angle_gamma   90.00
#
_symmetry.space_group_name_H-M   'P 1'
#
loop_
_entity.id
_entity.type
_entity.pdbx_description
1 polymer ?
#
loop_
_entity_poly.entity_id
_entity_poly.type
_entity_poly.pdbx_seq_one_letter_code
_entity_poly.pdbx_strand_id
1 'polypeptide(L)'
;MEIVYHICCGIDVHARFLVACLLGDGKQVTRRFSTMTCDLVKLREWLTDNGCEYVAIESTGVYWKPVFNILEGDLKVILVNPEHARALRGRKTDRLDSIRLAELLSVGLLEGSFIPPPHIRRLRELTRYRESLVRTHTAAVNRIQKVIESANIKLAQVASDVMGISGRRMLSALAAGVTDPASMAQLALGKLKHKQAELQQALDGALDTSHRFVLGELLRRVRELEAAQEKVNAQINRAISDPDHPQLLKAWELIQTIPGVGHIVAEVVIAEIGVNLRESFPTAGHLASWSGICPGNKRSGGKRFSGKTRRGNRYFRTILVQAAWAATHTKQTYLSAMYRRLVRRMGKKKALVAAAHTLAVMIYHIIDRSKPYLELGADYFDRTQPEKQLRYHVKRLQAMGFKVTLEKAIEMA
;
A
#
# COMPACT_ATOMS: atom_id res chain seq x y z
N MET A 1 25.52 -30.25 -3.59
CA MET A 1 25.12 -29.14 -2.72
C MET A 1 25.04 -29.68 -1.32
N GLU A 2 25.48 -28.93 -0.33
CA GLU A 2 25.41 -29.32 1.07
C GLU A 2 23.95 -29.26 1.56
N ILE A 3 23.52 -30.25 2.33
CA ILE A 3 22.17 -30.32 2.89
C ILE A 3 22.16 -29.41 4.14
N VAL A 4 21.30 -28.41 4.11
CA VAL A 4 21.10 -27.44 5.22
C VAL A 4 20.01 -27.92 6.18
N TYR A 5 18.92 -28.49 5.64
CA TYR A 5 17.79 -29.03 6.40
C TYR A 5 17.64 -30.52 6.11
N HIS A 6 18.03 -31.35 7.08
CA HIS A 6 18.03 -32.82 6.91
C HIS A 6 16.62 -33.40 6.82
N ILE A 7 15.69 -32.89 7.64
CA ILE A 7 14.29 -33.28 7.60
C ILE A 7 13.44 -32.04 7.30
N CYS A 8 12.80 -32.01 6.13
CA CYS A 8 12.01 -30.87 5.69
C CYS A 8 10.87 -31.29 4.77
N CYS A 9 9.86 -30.42 4.61
CA CYS A 9 8.70 -30.72 3.78
C CYS A 9 8.41 -29.59 2.77
N GLY A 10 8.09 -30.00 1.54
CA GLY A 10 7.53 -29.11 0.51
C GLY A 10 6.03 -29.38 0.33
N ILE A 11 5.22 -28.32 0.32
CA ILE A 11 3.76 -28.43 0.20
C ILE A 11 3.28 -27.62 -0.99
N ASP A 12 2.61 -28.27 -1.92
CA ASP A 12 1.83 -27.64 -2.98
C ASP A 12 0.34 -27.63 -2.59
N VAL A 13 -0.28 -26.44 -2.58
CA VAL A 13 -1.62 -26.20 -2.02
C VAL A 13 -2.61 -25.83 -3.10
N HIS A 14 -3.73 -26.59 -3.16
CA HIS A 14 -4.89 -26.31 -3.98
C HIS A 14 -6.13 -25.97 -3.14
N ALA A 15 -7.23 -25.61 -3.80
CA ALA A 15 -8.48 -25.25 -3.11
C ALA A 15 -9.09 -26.37 -2.26
N ARG A 16 -8.98 -27.64 -2.70
CA ARG A 16 -9.65 -28.79 -2.06
C ARG A 16 -8.68 -29.79 -1.42
N PHE A 17 -7.41 -29.75 -1.79
CA PHE A 17 -6.39 -30.66 -1.31
C PHE A 17 -5.03 -30.00 -1.36
N LEU A 18 -4.07 -30.62 -0.71
CA LEU A 18 -2.66 -30.32 -0.82
C LEU A 18 -1.84 -31.59 -0.98
N VAL A 19 -0.66 -31.45 -1.55
CA VAL A 19 0.32 -32.53 -1.65
C VAL A 19 1.56 -32.13 -0.85
N ALA A 20 1.92 -32.93 0.13
CA ALA A 20 3.08 -32.72 0.98
C ALA A 20 4.14 -33.78 0.69
N CYS A 21 5.38 -33.36 0.47
CA CYS A 21 6.53 -34.21 0.28
C CYS A 21 7.51 -33.99 1.44
N LEU A 22 7.67 -35.01 2.29
CA LEU A 22 8.65 -35.04 3.37
C LEU A 22 9.95 -35.68 2.85
N LEU A 23 11.04 -34.98 3.03
CA LEU A 23 12.40 -35.49 2.82
C LEU A 23 13.06 -35.65 4.19
N GLY A 24 13.71 -36.80 4.42
CA GLY A 24 14.47 -37.08 5.65
C GLY A 24 15.13 -38.45 5.60
N ASP A 25 16.32 -38.59 6.18
CA ASP A 25 17.07 -39.84 6.33
C ASP A 25 17.21 -40.68 5.05
N GLY A 26 17.42 -39.99 3.90
CA GLY A 26 17.50 -40.64 2.60
C GLY A 26 16.15 -41.14 2.04
N LYS A 27 15.04 -40.87 2.72
CA LYS A 27 13.70 -41.26 2.30
C LYS A 27 12.91 -40.05 1.79
N GLN A 28 12.06 -40.30 0.79
CA GLN A 28 11.13 -39.32 0.24
C GLN A 28 9.71 -39.90 0.34
N VAL A 29 8.87 -39.27 1.16
CA VAL A 29 7.48 -39.72 1.36
C VAL A 29 6.53 -38.62 0.93
N THR A 30 5.65 -38.94 -0.02
CA THR A 30 4.63 -38.00 -0.50
C THR A 30 3.25 -38.44 -0.03
N ARG A 31 2.49 -37.52 0.59
CA ARG A 31 1.10 -37.74 1.02
C ARG A 31 0.19 -36.64 0.50
N ARG A 32 -1.06 -37.03 0.28
CA ARG A 32 -2.13 -36.09 -0.08
C ARG A 32 -3.07 -35.92 1.10
N PHE A 33 -3.43 -34.66 1.42
CA PHE A 33 -4.40 -34.32 2.45
C PHE A 33 -5.50 -33.44 1.86
N SER A 34 -6.69 -33.47 2.44
CA SER A 34 -7.71 -32.46 2.13
C SER A 34 -7.39 -31.14 2.83
N THR A 35 -8.02 -30.05 2.39
CA THR A 35 -7.88 -28.75 3.04
C THR A 35 -8.85 -28.54 4.20
N MET A 36 -9.54 -29.61 4.64
CA MET A 36 -10.37 -29.58 5.84
C MET A 36 -9.51 -29.53 7.10
N THR A 37 -9.98 -28.81 8.12
CA THR A 37 -9.20 -28.59 9.36
C THR A 37 -8.71 -29.87 9.99
N CYS A 38 -9.54 -30.91 10.05
CA CYS A 38 -9.16 -32.21 10.62
C CYS A 38 -7.97 -32.86 9.87
N ASP A 39 -7.90 -32.73 8.55
CA ASP A 39 -6.81 -33.28 7.77
C ASP A 39 -5.55 -32.39 7.83
N LEU A 40 -5.70 -31.07 7.97
CA LEU A 40 -4.58 -30.18 8.22
C LEU A 40 -3.95 -30.41 9.61
N VAL A 41 -4.75 -30.78 10.62
CA VAL A 41 -4.24 -31.19 11.93
C VAL A 41 -3.46 -32.52 11.80
N LYS A 42 -3.98 -33.53 11.06
CA LYS A 42 -3.25 -34.77 10.74
C LYS A 42 -1.95 -34.51 9.96
N LEU A 43 -1.96 -33.52 9.04
CA LEU A 43 -0.73 -33.10 8.37
C LEU A 43 0.31 -32.60 9.37
N ARG A 44 -0.08 -31.72 10.30
CA ARG A 44 0.80 -31.19 11.35
C ARG A 44 1.36 -32.33 12.20
N GLU A 45 0.51 -33.21 12.73
CA GLU A 45 0.90 -34.38 13.52
C GLU A 45 1.87 -35.26 12.74
N TRP A 46 1.55 -35.61 11.50
CA TRP A 46 2.44 -36.40 10.64
C TRP A 46 3.82 -35.77 10.45
N LEU A 47 3.89 -34.44 10.29
CA LEU A 47 5.16 -33.73 10.14
C LEU A 47 5.96 -33.70 11.44
N THR A 48 5.32 -33.42 12.58
CA THR A 48 5.97 -33.38 13.91
C THR A 48 6.45 -34.75 14.35
N ASP A 49 5.65 -35.81 14.14
CA ASP A 49 6.01 -37.21 14.48
C ASP A 49 7.22 -37.72 13.69
N ASN A 50 7.45 -37.13 12.47
CA ASN A 50 8.63 -37.46 11.67
C ASN A 50 9.80 -36.49 11.88
N GLY A 51 9.77 -35.64 12.91
CA GLY A 51 10.86 -34.70 13.24
C GLY A 51 11.06 -33.57 12.23
N CYS A 52 10.03 -33.23 11.45
CA CYS A 52 10.09 -32.14 10.50
C CYS A 52 10.02 -30.80 11.23
N GLU A 53 11.01 -29.91 11.04
CA GLU A 53 11.00 -28.56 11.61
C GLU A 53 10.68 -27.49 10.56
N TYR A 54 11.03 -27.71 9.30
CA TYR A 54 10.97 -26.73 8.24
C TYR A 54 10.02 -27.14 7.12
N VAL A 55 9.10 -26.25 6.77
CA VAL A 55 8.10 -26.48 5.74
C VAL A 55 8.10 -25.36 4.71
N ALA A 56 8.22 -25.68 3.42
CA ALA A 56 8.04 -24.72 2.34
C ALA A 56 6.63 -24.84 1.74
N ILE A 57 5.91 -23.72 1.60
CA ILE A 57 4.58 -23.66 0.99
C ILE A 57 4.61 -22.67 -0.16
N GLU A 58 4.09 -23.02 -1.35
CA GLU A 58 3.93 -22.07 -2.44
C GLU A 58 2.77 -21.09 -2.18
N SER A 59 3.00 -19.80 -2.38
CA SER A 59 2.02 -18.72 -2.12
C SER A 59 0.97 -18.58 -3.22
N THR A 60 0.30 -19.67 -3.59
CA THR A 60 -0.75 -19.65 -4.63
C THR A 60 -2.08 -19.14 -4.07
N GLY A 61 -2.52 -17.98 -4.53
CA GLY A 61 -3.80 -17.37 -4.14
C GLY A 61 -3.95 -17.13 -2.64
N VAL A 62 -5.05 -17.62 -2.05
CA VAL A 62 -5.36 -17.52 -0.61
C VAL A 62 -5.30 -18.86 0.11
N TYR A 63 -5.13 -19.96 -0.63
CA TYR A 63 -5.28 -21.32 -0.13
C TYR A 63 -4.17 -21.73 0.85
N TRP A 64 -3.01 -21.12 0.78
CA TRP A 64 -1.91 -21.35 1.72
C TRP A 64 -2.21 -20.86 3.15
N LYS A 65 -3.09 -19.86 3.33
CA LYS A 65 -3.34 -19.24 4.65
C LYS A 65 -3.84 -20.22 5.72
N PRO A 66 -4.88 -21.06 5.48
CA PRO A 66 -5.31 -22.05 6.48
C PRO A 66 -4.21 -23.03 6.85
N VAL A 67 -3.44 -23.51 5.87
CA VAL A 67 -2.31 -24.42 6.09
C VAL A 67 -1.24 -23.75 6.93
N PHE A 68 -0.85 -22.53 6.57
CA PHE A 68 0.12 -21.74 7.33
C PHE A 68 -0.32 -21.55 8.78
N ASN A 69 -1.56 -21.12 9.01
CA ASN A 69 -2.08 -20.83 10.35
C ASN A 69 -2.10 -22.07 11.27
N ILE A 70 -2.26 -23.27 10.72
CA ILE A 70 -2.25 -24.52 11.51
C ILE A 70 -0.83 -24.99 11.80
N LEU A 71 0.12 -24.73 10.90
CA LEU A 71 1.48 -25.20 11.01
C LEU A 71 2.40 -24.24 11.79
N GLU A 72 2.14 -22.92 11.77
CA GLU A 72 3.05 -21.87 12.27
C GLU A 72 3.37 -21.95 13.77
N GLY A 73 2.54 -22.66 14.58
CA GLY A 73 2.77 -22.81 16.01
C GLY A 73 3.89 -23.81 16.34
N ASP A 74 4.00 -24.86 15.55
CA ASP A 74 4.88 -26.00 15.80
C ASP A 74 6.04 -26.09 14.80
N LEU A 75 5.90 -25.47 13.61
CA LEU A 75 6.82 -25.63 12.49
C LEU A 75 7.28 -24.27 11.95
N LYS A 76 8.48 -24.21 11.43
CA LYS A 76 9.03 -23.05 10.73
C LYS A 76 8.57 -23.06 9.27
N VAL A 77 7.51 -22.33 8.99
CA VAL A 77 6.88 -22.30 7.66
C VAL A 77 7.48 -21.20 6.79
N ILE A 78 8.03 -21.57 5.65
CA ILE A 78 8.60 -20.67 4.64
C ILE A 78 7.61 -20.56 3.50
N LEU A 79 7.00 -19.38 3.33
CA LEU A 79 6.09 -19.10 2.21
C LEU A 79 6.89 -18.64 1.00
N VAL A 80 6.88 -19.42 -0.07
CA VAL A 80 7.70 -19.20 -1.26
C VAL A 80 6.91 -18.49 -2.35
N ASN A 81 7.52 -17.49 -2.99
CA ASN A 81 6.94 -16.86 -4.17
C ASN A 81 7.07 -17.79 -5.39
N PRO A 82 5.96 -18.06 -6.13
CA PRO A 82 5.97 -18.88 -7.34
C PRO A 82 7.00 -18.45 -8.41
N GLU A 83 7.30 -17.16 -8.50
CA GLU A 83 8.30 -16.65 -9.45
C GLU A 83 9.72 -17.14 -9.13
N HIS A 84 10.04 -17.35 -7.85
CA HIS A 84 11.34 -17.89 -7.42
C HIS A 84 11.42 -19.42 -7.61
N ALA A 85 10.31 -20.13 -7.39
CA ALA A 85 10.25 -21.57 -7.58
C ALA A 85 10.29 -22.00 -9.08
N ARG A 86 9.87 -21.12 -10.00
CA ARG A 86 9.80 -21.37 -11.45
C ARG A 86 11.14 -21.37 -12.19
N ALA A 87 12.24 -21.02 -11.56
CA ALA A 87 13.54 -20.88 -12.21
C ALA A 87 14.11 -22.19 -12.82
N LEU A 88 13.47 -23.33 -12.55
CA LEU A 88 13.88 -24.64 -13.04
C LEU A 88 12.82 -25.26 -13.96
N ARG A 89 13.16 -25.55 -15.20
CA ARG A 89 12.29 -26.16 -16.23
C ARG A 89 12.07 -27.65 -15.96
N GLY A 90 10.82 -28.15 -16.14
CA GLY A 90 10.47 -29.59 -16.04
C GLY A 90 8.97 -29.83 -16.26
N ARG A 91 8.55 -31.11 -16.33
CA ARG A 91 7.13 -31.49 -16.34
C ARG A 91 6.47 -31.03 -15.05
N LYS A 92 5.27 -30.46 -15.16
CA LYS A 92 4.52 -29.88 -14.04
C LYS A 92 3.45 -30.84 -13.57
N THR A 93 3.56 -31.31 -12.31
CA THR A 93 2.51 -32.04 -11.59
C THR A 93 2.60 -31.67 -10.12
N ASP A 94 1.46 -31.67 -9.41
CA ASP A 94 1.38 -31.28 -7.98
C ASP A 94 2.36 -32.08 -7.10
N ARG A 95 2.56 -33.38 -7.42
CA ARG A 95 3.54 -34.25 -6.75
C ARG A 95 4.97 -33.77 -7.00
N LEU A 96 5.31 -33.45 -8.25
CA LEU A 96 6.66 -32.99 -8.61
C LEU A 96 6.92 -31.57 -8.05
N ASP A 97 5.90 -30.72 -7.98
CA ASP A 97 6.02 -29.39 -7.42
C ASP A 97 6.28 -29.44 -5.90
N SER A 98 5.60 -30.35 -5.14
CA SER A 98 5.89 -30.54 -3.72
C SER A 98 7.27 -31.17 -3.45
N ILE A 99 7.71 -32.14 -4.27
CA ILE A 99 9.07 -32.73 -4.19
C ILE A 99 10.11 -31.65 -4.42
N ARG A 100 9.96 -30.85 -5.45
CA ARG A 100 10.88 -29.78 -5.81
C ARG A 100 11.00 -28.70 -4.74
N LEU A 101 9.87 -28.31 -4.11
CA LEU A 101 9.89 -27.39 -2.98
C LEU A 101 10.69 -27.97 -1.82
N ALA A 102 10.52 -29.27 -1.51
CA ALA A 102 11.29 -29.94 -0.47
C ALA A 102 12.79 -30.00 -0.80
N GLU A 103 13.17 -30.35 -2.03
CA GLU A 103 14.56 -30.40 -2.50
C GLU A 103 15.25 -29.03 -2.43
N LEU A 104 14.57 -27.96 -2.91
CA LEU A 104 15.10 -26.60 -2.83
C LEU A 104 15.22 -26.11 -1.39
N LEU A 105 14.26 -26.49 -0.54
CA LEU A 105 14.32 -26.21 0.89
C LEU A 105 15.49 -26.91 1.55
N SER A 106 15.68 -28.19 1.30
CA SER A 106 16.74 -29.01 1.93
C SER A 106 18.16 -28.44 1.72
N VAL A 107 18.40 -27.77 0.59
CA VAL A 107 19.68 -27.12 0.25
C VAL A 107 19.69 -25.61 0.54
N GLY A 108 18.67 -25.06 1.22
CA GLY A 108 18.64 -23.65 1.62
C GLY A 108 18.46 -22.63 0.49
N LEU A 109 17.98 -23.03 -0.68
CA LEU A 109 17.82 -22.16 -1.84
C LEU A 109 16.50 -21.37 -1.88
N LEU A 110 15.60 -21.59 -0.90
CA LEU A 110 14.32 -20.90 -0.86
C LEU A 110 14.38 -19.66 0.05
N GLU A 111 14.05 -18.51 -0.52
CA GLU A 111 13.82 -17.28 0.23
C GLU A 111 12.35 -17.14 0.61
N GLY A 112 12.08 -16.96 1.91
CA GLY A 112 10.73 -16.80 2.44
C GLY A 112 10.14 -15.42 2.13
N SER A 113 8.85 -15.39 1.83
CA SER A 113 8.08 -14.16 1.78
C SER A 113 7.78 -13.66 3.19
N PHE A 114 7.81 -12.35 3.40
CA PHE A 114 7.47 -11.76 4.69
C PHE A 114 5.99 -11.98 5.05
N ILE A 115 5.77 -12.67 6.16
CA ILE A 115 4.46 -12.87 6.79
C ILE A 115 4.52 -12.24 8.18
N PRO A 116 3.70 -11.23 8.47
CA PRO A 116 3.69 -10.62 9.79
C PRO A 116 3.00 -11.50 10.82
N PRO A 117 3.21 -11.23 12.13
CA PRO A 117 2.56 -11.97 13.21
C PRO A 117 1.02 -11.84 13.18
N PRO A 118 0.28 -12.74 13.86
CA PRO A 118 -1.18 -12.85 13.75
C PRO A 118 -1.95 -11.56 13.98
N HIS A 119 -1.57 -10.75 14.98
CA HIS A 119 -2.24 -9.46 15.27
C HIS A 119 -2.06 -8.46 14.12
N ILE A 120 -0.87 -8.41 13.50
CA ILE A 120 -0.62 -7.57 12.32
C ILE A 120 -1.35 -8.10 11.09
N ARG A 121 -1.46 -9.43 10.92
CA ARG A 121 -2.27 -10.01 9.81
C ARG A 121 -3.73 -9.61 9.91
N ARG A 122 -4.32 -9.62 11.12
CA ARG A 122 -5.69 -9.13 11.36
C ARG A 122 -5.84 -7.65 11.01
N LEU A 123 -4.92 -6.81 11.46
CA LEU A 123 -4.90 -5.39 11.11
C LEU A 123 -4.77 -5.16 9.60
N ARG A 124 -3.92 -5.95 8.93
CA ARG A 124 -3.73 -5.93 7.46
C ARG A 124 -5.02 -6.29 6.72
N GLU A 125 -5.78 -7.25 7.20
CA GLU A 125 -7.08 -7.60 6.60
C GLU A 125 -8.07 -6.44 6.72
N LEU A 126 -8.16 -5.79 7.88
CA LEU A 126 -9.02 -4.63 8.09
C LEU A 126 -8.65 -3.45 7.19
N THR A 127 -7.38 -3.08 7.12
CA THR A 127 -6.93 -1.95 6.28
C THR A 127 -7.13 -2.21 4.79
N ARG A 128 -6.93 -3.44 4.33
CA ARG A 128 -7.18 -3.85 2.95
C ARG A 128 -8.67 -3.90 2.62
N TYR A 129 -9.50 -4.34 3.57
CA TYR A 129 -10.95 -4.30 3.42
C TYR A 129 -11.45 -2.86 3.34
N ARG A 130 -10.94 -1.96 4.19
CA ARG A 130 -11.23 -0.52 4.08
C ARG A 130 -10.90 0.03 2.70
N GLU A 131 -9.73 -0.30 2.14
CA GLU A 131 -9.36 0.14 0.78
C GLU A 131 -10.38 -0.35 -0.26
N SER A 132 -10.87 -1.59 -0.14
CA SER A 132 -11.90 -2.12 -1.04
C SER A 132 -13.22 -1.37 -0.93
N LEU A 133 -13.64 -1.01 0.31
CA LEU A 133 -14.82 -0.18 0.54
C LEU A 133 -14.69 1.22 -0.08
N VAL A 134 -13.54 1.87 0.09
CA VAL A 134 -13.25 3.18 -0.51
C VAL A 134 -13.31 3.11 -2.03
N ARG A 135 -12.77 2.06 -2.65
CA ARG A 135 -12.87 1.88 -4.11
C ARG A 135 -14.31 1.69 -4.57
N THR A 136 -15.08 0.89 -3.84
CA THR A 136 -16.50 0.64 -4.16
C THR A 136 -17.32 1.92 -3.99
N HIS A 137 -17.05 2.70 -2.94
CA HIS A 137 -17.66 4.00 -2.71
C HIS A 137 -17.36 4.96 -3.88
N THR A 138 -16.09 5.10 -4.27
CA THR A 138 -15.70 5.96 -5.40
C THR A 138 -16.37 5.52 -6.70
N ALA A 139 -16.48 4.22 -6.96
CA ALA A 139 -17.18 3.70 -8.12
C ALA A 139 -18.68 4.05 -8.10
N ALA A 140 -19.33 3.97 -6.93
CA ALA A 140 -20.74 4.36 -6.77
C ALA A 140 -20.94 5.87 -7.01
N VAL A 141 -20.07 6.72 -6.46
CA VAL A 141 -20.10 8.17 -6.67
C VAL A 141 -19.90 8.53 -8.15
N ASN A 142 -18.93 7.90 -8.81
CA ASN A 142 -18.72 8.10 -10.25
C ASN A 142 -19.94 7.66 -11.08
N ARG A 143 -20.67 6.64 -10.62
CA ARG A 143 -21.90 6.20 -11.29
C ARG A 143 -23.05 7.18 -11.07
N ILE A 144 -23.18 7.79 -9.89
CA ILE A 144 -24.12 8.89 -9.62
C ILE A 144 -23.85 10.02 -10.61
N GLN A 145 -22.60 10.46 -10.74
CA GLN A 145 -22.24 11.52 -11.68
C GLN A 145 -22.63 11.18 -13.14
N LYS A 146 -22.43 9.94 -13.57
CA LYS A 146 -22.84 9.49 -14.91
C LYS A 146 -24.35 9.50 -15.10
N VAL A 147 -25.12 9.10 -14.08
CA VAL A 147 -26.59 9.10 -14.15
C VAL A 147 -27.14 10.53 -14.29
N ILE A 148 -26.67 11.47 -13.45
CA ILE A 148 -27.12 12.86 -13.55
C ILE A 148 -26.62 13.53 -14.83
N GLU A 149 -25.42 13.21 -15.30
CA GLU A 149 -24.86 13.74 -16.55
C GLU A 149 -25.66 13.24 -17.77
N SER A 150 -26.11 11.97 -17.77
CA SER A 150 -26.95 11.45 -18.86
C SER A 150 -28.34 12.10 -18.91
N ALA A 151 -28.81 12.64 -17.79
CA ALA A 151 -30.04 13.42 -17.70
C ALA A 151 -29.84 14.94 -17.93
N ASN A 152 -28.65 15.33 -18.41
CA ASN A 152 -28.23 16.72 -18.63
C ASN A 152 -28.19 17.58 -17.35
N ILE A 153 -28.02 16.95 -16.15
CA ILE A 153 -27.83 17.70 -14.91
C ILE A 153 -26.34 17.91 -14.68
N LYS A 154 -25.92 19.18 -14.66
CA LYS A 154 -24.50 19.60 -14.64
C LYS A 154 -24.02 20.03 -13.26
N LEU A 155 -24.50 19.38 -12.20
CA LEU A 155 -24.22 19.76 -10.80
C LEU A 155 -22.70 19.82 -10.51
N ALA A 156 -21.88 18.95 -11.11
CA ALA A 156 -20.44 18.94 -10.96
C ALA A 156 -19.70 20.18 -11.52
N GLN A 157 -20.35 20.96 -12.40
CA GLN A 157 -19.78 22.21 -12.92
C GLN A 157 -19.86 23.35 -11.90
N VAL A 158 -20.84 23.30 -10.99
CA VAL A 158 -21.09 24.35 -9.99
C VAL A 158 -20.59 23.93 -8.60
N ALA A 159 -20.85 22.68 -8.23
CA ALA A 159 -20.43 22.10 -6.95
C ALA A 159 -19.12 21.32 -7.11
N SER A 160 -18.06 21.76 -6.45
CA SER A 160 -16.75 21.05 -6.43
C SER A 160 -16.83 19.67 -5.78
N ASP A 161 -17.77 19.48 -4.84
CA ASP A 161 -18.11 18.21 -4.24
C ASP A 161 -19.59 17.92 -4.36
N VAL A 162 -19.93 17.06 -5.32
CA VAL A 162 -21.32 16.64 -5.58
C VAL A 162 -21.89 15.79 -4.44
N MET A 163 -21.03 15.12 -3.66
CA MET A 163 -21.41 14.31 -2.50
C MET A 163 -21.34 15.06 -1.18
N GLY A 164 -21.02 16.35 -1.17
CA GLY A 164 -21.12 17.23 -0.01
C GLY A 164 -22.57 17.46 0.43
N ILE A 165 -22.77 18.10 1.59
CA ILE A 165 -24.11 18.27 2.21
C ILE A 165 -25.14 18.84 1.22
N SER A 166 -24.81 19.91 0.52
CA SER A 166 -25.72 20.54 -0.45
C SER A 166 -26.01 19.63 -1.65
N GLY A 167 -24.99 19.02 -2.23
CA GLY A 167 -25.14 18.11 -3.36
C GLY A 167 -26.00 16.89 -3.01
N ARG A 168 -25.79 16.28 -1.86
CA ARG A 168 -26.63 15.15 -1.38
C ARG A 168 -28.10 15.53 -1.19
N ARG A 169 -28.40 16.74 -0.69
CA ARG A 169 -29.76 17.22 -0.56
C ARG A 169 -30.43 17.36 -1.93
N MET A 170 -29.74 17.97 -2.89
CA MET A 170 -30.24 18.12 -4.25
C MET A 170 -30.41 16.77 -4.95
N LEU A 171 -29.43 15.85 -4.85
CA LEU A 171 -29.52 14.51 -5.42
C LEU A 171 -30.65 13.69 -4.79
N SER A 172 -30.89 13.84 -3.48
CA SER A 172 -32.01 13.17 -2.81
C SER A 172 -33.37 13.73 -3.25
N ALA A 173 -33.48 15.04 -3.47
CA ALA A 173 -34.67 15.67 -4.03
C ALA A 173 -34.96 15.21 -5.47
N LEU A 174 -33.91 15.12 -6.30
CA LEU A 174 -34.01 14.58 -7.65
C LEU A 174 -34.49 13.12 -7.66
N ALA A 175 -33.93 12.28 -6.80
CA ALA A 175 -34.36 10.88 -6.65
C ALA A 175 -35.81 10.76 -6.14
N ALA A 176 -36.24 11.69 -5.29
CA ALA A 176 -37.62 11.77 -4.79
C ALA A 176 -38.62 12.33 -5.81
N GLY A 177 -38.16 12.78 -6.98
CA GLY A 177 -39.01 13.26 -8.05
C GLY A 177 -39.26 14.78 -8.09
N VAL A 178 -38.52 15.56 -7.30
CA VAL A 178 -38.54 17.02 -7.43
C VAL A 178 -37.98 17.42 -8.79
N THR A 179 -38.72 18.20 -9.55
CA THR A 179 -38.34 18.62 -10.93
C THR A 179 -38.07 20.12 -11.03
N ASP A 180 -38.48 20.90 -10.02
CA ASP A 180 -38.27 22.35 -10.05
C ASP A 180 -36.83 22.72 -9.65
N PRO A 181 -36.01 23.25 -10.60
CA PRO A 181 -34.62 23.62 -10.31
C PRO A 181 -34.50 24.72 -9.26
N ALA A 182 -35.49 25.63 -9.16
CA ALA A 182 -35.44 26.70 -8.18
C ALA A 182 -35.57 26.18 -6.75
N SER A 183 -36.53 25.30 -6.51
CA SER A 183 -36.71 24.61 -5.20
C SER A 183 -35.47 23.80 -4.81
N MET A 184 -34.87 23.11 -5.75
CA MET A 184 -33.64 22.34 -5.51
C MET A 184 -32.42 23.23 -5.21
N ALA A 185 -32.26 24.35 -5.91
CA ALA A 185 -31.20 25.31 -5.65
C ALA A 185 -31.26 25.92 -4.24
N GLN A 186 -32.47 26.09 -3.68
CA GLN A 186 -32.65 26.56 -2.30
C GLN A 186 -32.12 25.60 -1.23
N LEU A 187 -31.91 24.32 -1.57
CA LEU A 187 -31.26 23.34 -0.67
C LEU A 187 -29.77 23.59 -0.47
N ALA A 188 -29.17 24.52 -1.21
CA ALA A 188 -27.77 24.87 -1.11
C ALA A 188 -27.42 25.53 0.22
N LEU A 189 -26.27 25.14 0.78
CA LEU A 189 -25.73 25.66 2.03
C LEU A 189 -24.33 26.25 1.83
N GLY A 190 -23.92 27.12 2.75
CA GLY A 190 -22.59 27.71 2.77
C GLY A 190 -22.29 28.48 1.48
N LYS A 191 -21.11 28.28 0.89
CA LYS A 191 -20.66 29.00 -0.32
C LYS A 191 -21.56 28.78 -1.54
N LEU A 192 -22.20 27.61 -1.65
CA LEU A 192 -23.11 27.30 -2.77
C LEU A 192 -24.40 28.10 -2.71
N LYS A 193 -24.80 28.62 -1.52
CA LYS A 193 -25.99 29.47 -1.39
C LYS A 193 -25.91 30.76 -2.25
N HIS A 194 -24.69 31.25 -2.53
CA HIS A 194 -24.46 32.43 -3.37
C HIS A 194 -24.49 32.12 -4.87
N LYS A 195 -24.60 30.84 -5.26
CA LYS A 195 -24.59 30.37 -6.65
C LYS A 195 -25.96 29.85 -7.11
N GLN A 196 -27.06 30.41 -6.59
CA GLN A 196 -28.40 29.89 -6.87
C GLN A 196 -28.77 29.89 -8.35
N ALA A 197 -28.45 30.97 -9.06
CA ALA A 197 -28.74 31.04 -10.48
C ALA A 197 -27.97 30.00 -11.32
N GLU A 198 -26.67 29.80 -10.98
CA GLU A 198 -25.85 28.75 -11.60
C GLU A 198 -26.38 27.35 -11.27
N LEU A 199 -26.85 27.13 -10.03
CA LEU A 199 -27.40 25.85 -9.58
C LEU A 199 -28.74 25.56 -10.28
N GLN A 200 -29.63 26.56 -10.46
CA GLN A 200 -30.87 26.39 -11.19
C GLN A 200 -30.60 25.95 -12.64
N GLN A 201 -29.67 26.59 -13.33
CA GLN A 201 -29.26 26.19 -14.67
C GLN A 201 -28.64 24.78 -14.70
N ALA A 202 -27.81 24.43 -13.71
CA ALA A 202 -27.16 23.15 -13.64
C ALA A 202 -28.12 22.00 -13.28
N LEU A 203 -29.22 22.29 -12.62
CA LEU A 203 -30.25 21.32 -12.21
C LEU A 203 -31.41 21.23 -13.23
N ASP A 204 -31.40 22.05 -14.25
CA ASP A 204 -32.39 22.02 -15.35
C ASP A 204 -32.04 20.86 -16.29
N GLY A 205 -32.62 19.72 -16.04
CA GLY A 205 -32.45 18.48 -16.77
C GLY A 205 -33.61 17.53 -16.58
N ALA A 206 -33.66 16.47 -17.37
CA ALA A 206 -34.78 15.54 -17.40
C ALA A 206 -34.40 14.16 -16.87
N LEU A 207 -34.71 13.87 -15.58
CA LEU A 207 -34.65 12.52 -15.04
C LEU A 207 -35.96 11.79 -15.28
N ASP A 208 -35.87 10.68 -16.02
CA ASP A 208 -37.00 9.73 -16.12
C ASP A 208 -37.11 8.85 -14.84
N THR A 209 -38.14 8.02 -14.81
CA THR A 209 -38.39 7.10 -13.70
C THR A 209 -37.23 6.15 -13.43
N SER A 210 -36.56 5.66 -14.48
CA SER A 210 -35.43 4.75 -14.38
C SER A 210 -34.20 5.44 -13.79
N HIS A 211 -33.89 6.67 -14.23
CA HIS A 211 -32.82 7.48 -13.66
C HIS A 211 -33.05 7.75 -12.16
N ARG A 212 -34.28 8.11 -11.77
CA ARG A 212 -34.63 8.36 -10.36
C ARG A 212 -34.44 7.13 -9.50
N PHE A 213 -34.92 5.97 -9.96
CA PHE A 213 -34.74 4.71 -9.28
C PHE A 213 -33.25 4.37 -9.07
N VAL A 214 -32.46 4.41 -10.15
CA VAL A 214 -31.03 4.11 -10.09
C VAL A 214 -30.28 5.10 -9.20
N LEU A 215 -30.61 6.40 -9.27
CA LEU A 215 -30.01 7.42 -8.40
C LEU A 215 -30.34 7.16 -6.93
N GLY A 216 -31.59 6.83 -6.59
CA GLY A 216 -32.00 6.49 -5.24
C GLY A 216 -31.24 5.29 -4.67
N GLU A 217 -31.10 4.21 -5.46
CA GLU A 217 -30.34 3.02 -5.09
C GLU A 217 -28.85 3.30 -4.90
N LEU A 218 -28.25 4.11 -5.76
CA LEU A 218 -26.85 4.51 -5.62
C LEU A 218 -26.62 5.38 -4.38
N LEU A 219 -27.50 6.32 -4.07
CA LEU A 219 -27.41 7.13 -2.86
C LEU A 219 -27.55 6.29 -1.60
N ARG A 220 -28.45 5.29 -1.58
CA ARG A 220 -28.57 4.32 -0.49
C ARG A 220 -27.27 3.55 -0.33
N ARG A 221 -26.71 3.02 -1.44
CA ARG A 221 -25.47 2.26 -1.45
C ARG A 221 -24.28 3.08 -0.92
N VAL A 222 -24.16 4.35 -1.29
CA VAL A 222 -23.12 5.25 -0.78
C VAL A 222 -23.20 5.37 0.74
N ARG A 223 -24.40 5.59 1.30
CA ARG A 223 -24.60 5.66 2.78
C ARG A 223 -24.20 4.37 3.49
N GLU A 224 -24.57 3.21 2.92
CA GLU A 224 -24.20 1.91 3.48
C GLU A 224 -22.69 1.70 3.49
N LEU A 225 -22.00 2.10 2.41
CA LEU A 225 -20.53 2.00 2.31
C LEU A 225 -19.83 2.94 3.30
N GLU A 226 -20.33 4.14 3.51
CA GLU A 226 -19.82 5.08 4.52
C GLU A 226 -19.97 4.51 5.94
N ALA A 227 -21.14 4.00 6.27
CA ALA A 227 -21.37 3.36 7.57
C ALA A 227 -20.48 2.11 7.77
N ALA A 228 -20.23 1.34 6.71
CA ALA A 228 -19.31 0.21 6.75
C ALA A 228 -17.86 0.66 6.96
N GLN A 229 -17.43 1.76 6.31
CA GLN A 229 -16.10 2.33 6.51
C GLN A 229 -15.89 2.81 7.95
N GLU A 230 -16.88 3.46 8.56
CA GLU A 230 -16.82 3.90 9.97
C GLU A 230 -16.66 2.71 10.93
N LYS A 231 -17.41 1.62 10.70
CA LYS A 231 -17.27 0.40 11.50
C LYS A 231 -15.87 -0.20 11.39
N VAL A 232 -15.32 -0.25 10.18
CA VAL A 232 -13.96 -0.77 9.96
C VAL A 232 -12.91 0.15 10.58
N ASN A 233 -13.06 1.48 10.48
CA ASN A 233 -12.17 2.43 11.14
C ASN A 233 -12.16 2.25 12.65
N ALA A 234 -13.33 2.03 13.27
CA ALA A 234 -13.43 1.75 14.70
C ALA A 234 -12.68 0.46 15.10
N GLN A 235 -12.73 -0.59 14.26
CA GLN A 235 -11.99 -1.83 14.51
C GLN A 235 -10.46 -1.64 14.32
N ILE A 236 -10.04 -0.86 13.32
CA ILE A 236 -8.62 -0.53 13.12
C ILE A 236 -8.08 0.25 14.32
N ASN A 237 -8.82 1.25 14.80
CA ASN A 237 -8.43 2.04 15.97
C ASN A 237 -8.28 1.16 17.20
N ARG A 238 -9.23 0.23 17.46
CA ARG A 238 -9.12 -0.73 18.56
C ARG A 238 -7.88 -1.60 18.44
N ALA A 239 -7.58 -2.10 17.24
CA ALA A 239 -6.41 -2.96 17.02
C ALA A 239 -5.07 -2.21 17.19
N ILE A 240 -5.02 -0.91 16.87
CA ILE A 240 -3.83 -0.08 17.07
C ILE A 240 -3.67 0.30 18.55
N SER A 241 -4.77 0.53 19.26
CA SER A 241 -4.78 0.89 20.68
C SER A 241 -4.88 -0.32 21.61
N ASP A 242 -4.59 -1.52 21.10
CA ASP A 242 -4.64 -2.76 21.88
C ASP A 242 -3.60 -2.72 23.01
N PRO A 243 -4.03 -2.86 24.29
CA PRO A 243 -3.13 -2.85 25.44
C PRO A 243 -2.07 -3.97 25.41
N ASP A 244 -2.36 -5.10 24.77
CA ASP A 244 -1.43 -6.22 24.62
C ASP A 244 -0.29 -5.89 23.63
N HIS A 245 -0.47 -4.84 22.82
CA HIS A 245 0.47 -4.41 21.79
C HIS A 245 0.75 -2.91 21.79
N PRO A 246 1.19 -2.30 22.93
CA PRO A 246 1.32 -0.84 23.08
C PRO A 246 2.31 -0.20 22.08
N GLN A 247 3.24 -0.99 21.55
CA GLN A 247 4.19 -0.57 20.52
C GLN A 247 3.52 -0.15 19.21
N LEU A 248 2.30 -0.64 18.92
CA LEU A 248 1.55 -0.26 17.71
C LEU A 248 1.09 1.20 17.79
N LEU A 249 0.51 1.59 18.91
CA LEU A 249 0.07 2.97 19.14
C LEU A 249 1.25 3.94 19.09
N LYS A 250 2.35 3.59 19.77
CA LYS A 250 3.56 4.40 19.73
C LYS A 250 4.11 4.58 18.31
N ALA A 251 4.18 3.51 17.53
CA ALA A 251 4.62 3.59 16.14
C ALA A 251 3.67 4.43 15.28
N TRP A 252 2.35 4.30 15.50
CA TRP A 252 1.33 5.08 14.81
C TRP A 252 1.48 6.59 15.07
N GLU A 253 1.71 6.98 16.32
CA GLU A 253 1.98 8.39 16.68
C GLU A 253 3.27 8.91 16.04
N LEU A 254 4.35 8.14 16.14
CA LEU A 254 5.66 8.52 15.62
C LEU A 254 5.67 8.70 14.10
N ILE A 255 5.02 7.84 13.34
CA ILE A 255 4.97 7.95 11.88
C ILE A 255 4.25 9.23 11.44
N GLN A 256 3.23 9.67 12.18
CA GLN A 256 2.48 10.88 11.88
C GLN A 256 3.27 12.19 12.14
N THR A 257 4.41 12.12 12.79
CA THR A 257 5.30 13.28 12.92
C THR A 257 5.94 13.70 11.58
N ILE A 258 5.89 12.85 10.56
CA ILE A 258 6.39 13.17 9.21
C ILE A 258 5.39 14.09 8.51
N PRO A 259 5.80 15.25 8.01
CA PRO A 259 4.91 16.15 7.25
C PRO A 259 4.25 15.44 6.05
N GLY A 260 2.93 15.53 5.96
CA GLY A 260 2.14 14.88 4.90
C GLY A 260 1.76 13.42 5.17
N VAL A 261 2.10 12.88 6.33
CA VAL A 261 1.69 11.54 6.77
C VAL A 261 0.57 11.67 7.81
N GLY A 262 -0.65 11.31 7.42
CA GLY A 262 -1.82 11.27 8.31
C GLY A 262 -2.08 9.87 8.89
N HIS A 263 -3.09 9.78 9.77
CA HIS A 263 -3.45 8.55 10.48
C HIS A 263 -3.68 7.35 9.57
N ILE A 264 -4.40 7.51 8.43
CA ILE A 264 -4.64 6.41 7.47
C ILE A 264 -3.35 5.84 6.91
N VAL A 265 -2.36 6.71 6.61
CA VAL A 265 -1.05 6.27 6.12
C VAL A 265 -0.33 5.45 7.19
N ALA A 266 -0.30 5.94 8.44
CA ALA A 266 0.34 5.26 9.56
C ALA A 266 -0.29 3.88 9.82
N GLU A 267 -1.62 3.79 9.79
CA GLU A 267 -2.38 2.54 9.93
C GLU A 267 -1.99 1.49 8.87
N VAL A 268 -1.99 1.90 7.59
CA VAL A 268 -1.62 1.00 6.49
C VAL A 268 -0.15 0.60 6.56
N VAL A 269 0.73 1.52 6.93
CA VAL A 269 2.16 1.24 7.11
C VAL A 269 2.35 0.15 8.16
N ILE A 270 1.80 0.33 9.37
CA ILE A 270 1.91 -0.66 10.45
C ILE A 270 1.29 -2.00 10.04
N ALA A 271 0.12 -1.99 9.40
CA ALA A 271 -0.54 -3.19 8.93
C ALA A 271 0.30 -3.97 7.89
N GLU A 272 1.07 -3.29 7.06
CA GLU A 272 1.83 -3.95 5.99
C GLU A 272 3.23 -4.37 6.41
N ILE A 273 3.89 -3.68 7.34
CA ILE A 273 5.27 -3.98 7.72
C ILE A 273 5.46 -4.38 9.19
N GLY A 274 4.45 -4.16 10.04
CA GLY A 274 4.57 -4.36 11.49
C GLY A 274 5.46 -3.29 12.14
N VAL A 275 5.92 -3.60 13.37
CA VAL A 275 6.77 -2.71 14.16
C VAL A 275 8.13 -3.31 14.50
N ASN A 276 8.30 -4.63 14.47
CA ASN A 276 9.56 -5.36 14.69
C ASN A 276 10.33 -5.48 13.37
N LEU A 277 10.79 -4.34 12.85
CA LEU A 277 11.29 -4.28 11.48
C LEU A 277 12.58 -5.08 11.25
N ARG A 278 13.50 -5.11 12.21
CA ARG A 278 14.82 -5.77 12.05
C ARG A 278 14.74 -7.27 11.82
N GLU A 279 13.74 -7.91 12.41
CA GLU A 279 13.50 -9.34 12.23
C GLU A 279 13.15 -9.69 10.77
N SER A 280 12.40 -8.82 10.12
CA SER A 280 11.88 -9.04 8.77
C SER A 280 12.66 -8.31 7.69
N PHE A 281 13.20 -7.15 8.03
CA PHE A 281 13.94 -6.27 7.14
C PHE A 281 15.21 -5.79 7.84
N PRO A 282 16.35 -6.48 7.66
CA PRO A 282 17.60 -6.15 8.36
C PRO A 282 18.05 -4.70 8.19
N THR A 283 17.71 -4.07 7.05
CA THR A 283 17.99 -2.65 6.78
C THR A 283 16.83 -1.97 6.07
N ALA A 284 16.80 -0.63 6.12
CA ALA A 284 15.85 0.18 5.36
C ALA A 284 15.88 -0.10 3.84
N GLY A 285 17.05 -0.51 3.32
CA GLY A 285 17.21 -0.93 1.92
C GLY A 285 16.42 -2.20 1.58
N HIS A 286 16.37 -3.18 2.50
CA HIS A 286 15.56 -4.39 2.33
C HIS A 286 14.07 -4.06 2.30
N LEU A 287 13.60 -3.20 3.19
CA LEU A 287 12.21 -2.72 3.18
C LEU A 287 11.87 -2.00 1.86
N ALA A 288 12.74 -1.10 1.41
CA ALA A 288 12.54 -0.37 0.16
C ALA A 288 12.54 -1.30 -1.08
N SER A 289 13.37 -2.35 -1.07
CA SER A 289 13.40 -3.37 -2.12
C SER A 289 12.12 -4.20 -2.12
N TRP A 290 11.71 -4.70 -0.96
CA TRP A 290 10.47 -5.47 -0.77
C TRP A 290 9.22 -4.70 -1.18
N SER A 291 9.18 -3.39 -0.91
CA SER A 291 8.06 -2.53 -1.30
C SER A 291 7.96 -2.28 -2.82
N GLY A 292 9.00 -2.63 -3.58
CA GLY A 292 9.05 -2.44 -5.02
C GLY A 292 9.18 -0.98 -5.46
N ILE A 293 9.77 -0.11 -4.62
CA ILE A 293 10.05 1.30 -4.96
C ILE A 293 11.50 1.53 -5.38
N CYS A 294 12.37 0.54 -5.24
CA CYS A 294 13.73 0.60 -5.76
C CYS A 294 13.76 0.44 -7.28
N PRO A 295 14.65 1.16 -7.99
CA PRO A 295 14.84 0.96 -9.42
C PRO A 295 15.42 -0.42 -9.70
N GLY A 296 15.01 -1.05 -10.79
CA GLY A 296 15.61 -2.27 -11.28
C GLY A 296 17.02 -2.02 -11.83
N ASN A 297 18.02 -2.76 -11.34
CA ASN A 297 19.42 -2.64 -11.76
C ASN A 297 19.84 -3.80 -12.67
N LYS A 298 19.06 -4.08 -13.72
CA LYS A 298 19.45 -5.12 -14.69
C LYS A 298 20.58 -4.60 -15.56
N ARG A 299 21.78 -5.17 -15.37
CA ARG A 299 22.96 -4.98 -16.25
C ARG A 299 23.43 -6.35 -16.71
N SER A 300 23.75 -6.49 -17.97
CA SER A 300 24.39 -7.69 -18.54
C SER A 300 25.22 -7.28 -19.72
N GLY A 301 26.44 -7.83 -19.85
CA GLY A 301 27.37 -7.53 -20.96
C GLY A 301 27.69 -6.03 -21.12
N GLY A 302 27.82 -5.27 -20.01
CA GLY A 302 28.06 -3.82 -20.03
C GLY A 302 26.83 -2.96 -20.38
N LYS A 303 25.73 -3.56 -20.82
CA LYS A 303 24.50 -2.85 -21.20
C LYS A 303 23.54 -2.70 -20.01
N ARG A 304 23.00 -1.48 -19.83
CA ARG A 304 21.97 -1.19 -18.84
C ARG A 304 20.60 -1.43 -19.47
N PHE A 305 19.84 -2.36 -18.92
CA PHE A 305 18.44 -2.61 -19.29
C PHE A 305 17.49 -1.65 -18.54
N SER A 306 16.20 -1.98 -18.48
CA SER A 306 15.17 -1.12 -17.90
C SER A 306 15.43 -0.78 -16.42
N GLY A 307 15.37 0.51 -16.09
CA GLY A 307 15.32 1.02 -14.70
C GLY A 307 13.94 1.05 -14.08
N LYS A 308 12.97 0.28 -14.62
CA LYS A 308 11.62 0.16 -14.02
C LYS A 308 11.73 -0.45 -12.63
N THR A 309 10.92 0.03 -11.70
CA THR A 309 10.77 -0.57 -10.37
C THR A 309 10.21 -1.98 -10.47
N ARG A 310 10.64 -2.87 -9.55
CA ARG A 310 10.12 -4.25 -9.46
C ARG A 310 8.67 -4.25 -8.95
N ARG A 311 8.00 -5.39 -9.10
CA ARG A 311 6.77 -5.66 -8.36
C ARG A 311 7.11 -5.81 -6.88
N GLY A 312 6.25 -5.30 -6.02
CA GLY A 312 6.39 -5.39 -4.56
C GLY A 312 5.02 -5.33 -3.92
N ASN A 313 4.96 -5.12 -2.61
CA ASN A 313 3.69 -4.98 -1.91
C ASN A 313 2.90 -3.77 -2.44
N ARG A 314 1.78 -4.04 -3.12
CA ARG A 314 1.00 -2.98 -3.80
C ARG A 314 0.36 -2.00 -2.81
N TYR A 315 -0.07 -2.48 -1.64
CA TYR A 315 -0.75 -1.66 -0.64
C TYR A 315 0.24 -0.68 -0.01
N PHE A 316 1.37 -1.18 0.45
CA PHE A 316 2.44 -0.36 1.02
C PHE A 316 3.00 0.63 -0.01
N ARG A 317 3.27 0.17 -1.23
CA ARG A 317 3.73 1.06 -2.32
C ARG A 317 2.73 2.16 -2.63
N THR A 318 1.43 1.85 -2.73
CA THR A 318 0.40 2.82 -3.07
C THR A 318 0.29 3.89 -1.99
N ILE A 319 0.24 3.49 -0.72
CA ILE A 319 0.12 4.43 0.38
C ILE A 319 1.35 5.33 0.53
N LEU A 320 2.55 4.78 0.31
CA LEU A 320 3.80 5.56 0.31
C LEU A 320 3.84 6.61 -0.80
N VAL A 321 3.37 6.28 -2.01
CA VAL A 321 3.30 7.23 -3.12
C VAL A 321 2.29 8.35 -2.84
N GLN A 322 1.15 8.02 -2.23
CA GLN A 322 0.14 9.02 -1.82
C GLN A 322 0.69 9.93 -0.71
N ALA A 323 1.32 9.36 0.31
CA ALA A 323 1.95 10.12 1.39
C ALA A 323 3.09 11.01 0.87
N ALA A 324 3.94 10.48 -0.02
CA ALA A 324 4.99 11.26 -0.66
C ALA A 324 4.41 12.43 -1.49
N TRP A 325 3.30 12.21 -2.19
CA TRP A 325 2.62 13.29 -2.90
C TRP A 325 2.20 14.40 -1.94
N ALA A 326 1.54 14.09 -0.83
CA ALA A 326 1.15 15.05 0.19
C ALA A 326 2.38 15.76 0.80
N ALA A 327 3.41 15.00 1.20
CA ALA A 327 4.65 15.53 1.77
C ALA A 327 5.39 16.49 0.83
N THR A 328 5.40 16.21 -0.48
CA THR A 328 6.06 17.08 -1.46
C THR A 328 5.33 18.42 -1.67
N HIS A 329 4.06 18.52 -1.28
CA HIS A 329 3.25 19.74 -1.33
C HIS A 329 3.29 20.53 -0.01
N THR A 330 3.81 19.95 1.08
CA THR A 330 4.01 20.65 2.36
C THR A 330 5.17 21.64 2.21
N LYS A 331 4.89 22.94 2.40
CA LYS A 331 5.88 24.00 2.21
C LYS A 331 7.01 23.92 3.26
N GLN A 332 8.19 24.41 2.90
CA GLN A 332 9.36 24.55 3.78
C GLN A 332 9.86 23.24 4.40
N THR A 333 9.66 22.10 3.73
CA THR A 333 10.14 20.79 4.19
C THR A 333 11.26 20.26 3.32
N TYR A 334 12.10 19.40 3.93
CA TYR A 334 13.15 18.65 3.24
C TYR A 334 12.61 17.86 2.05
N LEU A 335 11.50 17.09 2.23
CA LEU A 335 10.89 16.29 1.17
C LEU A 335 10.40 17.14 -0.01
N SER A 336 9.83 18.30 0.26
CA SER A 336 9.40 19.25 -0.75
C SER A 336 10.60 19.82 -1.55
N ALA A 337 11.66 20.20 -0.86
CA ALA A 337 12.90 20.69 -1.51
C ALA A 337 13.57 19.60 -2.34
N MET A 338 13.70 18.37 -1.80
CA MET A 338 14.23 17.23 -2.51
C MET A 338 13.44 16.91 -3.79
N TYR A 339 12.11 16.86 -3.70
CA TYR A 339 11.25 16.60 -4.84
C TYR A 339 11.45 17.64 -5.95
N ARG A 340 11.43 18.95 -5.61
CA ARG A 340 11.64 20.04 -6.59
C ARG A 340 12.98 19.91 -7.32
N ARG A 341 14.05 19.52 -6.63
CA ARG A 341 15.38 19.26 -7.24
C ARG A 341 15.33 18.07 -8.19
N LEU A 342 14.69 16.98 -7.78
CA LEU A 342 14.61 15.74 -8.57
C LEU A 342 13.72 15.90 -9.81
N VAL A 343 12.62 16.65 -9.73
CA VAL A 343 11.71 16.90 -10.86
C VAL A 343 12.45 17.48 -12.07
N ARG A 344 13.36 18.44 -11.83
CA ARG A 344 14.16 19.08 -12.89
C ARG A 344 15.04 18.08 -13.66
N ARG A 345 15.49 17.02 -12.98
CA ARG A 345 16.43 16.02 -13.54
C ARG A 345 15.72 14.81 -14.16
N MET A 346 14.67 14.30 -13.54
CA MET A 346 14.07 13.01 -13.91
C MET A 346 12.56 13.03 -14.17
N GLY A 347 11.92 14.20 -14.06
CA GLY A 347 10.49 14.39 -14.26
C GLY A 347 9.63 14.00 -13.06
N LYS A 348 8.36 14.44 -13.03
CA LYS A 348 7.46 14.37 -11.89
C LYS A 348 7.26 12.94 -11.35
N LYS A 349 6.95 11.96 -12.23
CA LYS A 349 6.65 10.58 -11.81
C LYS A 349 7.83 9.89 -11.14
N LYS A 350 9.04 10.00 -11.72
CA LYS A 350 10.25 9.38 -11.15
C LYS A 350 10.68 10.08 -9.87
N ALA A 351 10.57 11.40 -9.79
CA ALA A 351 10.88 12.18 -8.60
C ALA A 351 9.94 11.81 -7.45
N LEU A 352 8.65 11.58 -7.72
CA LEU A 352 7.69 11.14 -6.71
C LEU A 352 8.02 9.76 -6.13
N VAL A 353 8.40 8.80 -6.99
CA VAL A 353 8.83 7.47 -6.53
C VAL A 353 10.11 7.56 -5.70
N ALA A 354 11.05 8.46 -6.05
CA ALA A 354 12.24 8.70 -5.25
C ALA A 354 11.90 9.32 -3.88
N ALA A 355 10.92 10.25 -3.82
CA ALA A 355 10.41 10.77 -2.56
C ALA A 355 9.73 9.67 -1.71
N ALA A 356 8.95 8.79 -2.33
CA ALA A 356 8.35 7.64 -1.66
C ALA A 356 9.41 6.66 -1.10
N HIS A 357 10.52 6.46 -1.83
CA HIS A 357 11.67 5.68 -1.34
C HIS A 357 12.28 6.32 -0.08
N THR A 358 12.54 7.62 -0.13
CA THR A 358 13.08 8.34 1.03
C THR A 358 12.13 8.28 2.22
N LEU A 359 10.82 8.41 1.98
CA LEU A 359 9.79 8.28 3.01
C LEU A 359 9.80 6.87 3.65
N ALA A 360 9.95 5.80 2.86
CA ALA A 360 10.07 4.45 3.40
C ALA A 360 11.29 4.27 4.30
N VAL A 361 12.44 4.87 3.91
CA VAL A 361 13.66 4.87 4.73
C VAL A 361 13.46 5.65 6.03
N MET A 362 12.79 6.81 5.99
CA MET A 362 12.46 7.60 7.18
C MET A 362 11.55 6.80 8.12
N ILE A 363 10.48 6.21 7.62
CA ILE A 363 9.55 5.38 8.40
C ILE A 363 10.30 4.22 9.08
N TYR A 364 11.17 3.53 8.33
CA TYR A 364 12.00 2.47 8.90
C TYR A 364 12.79 2.95 10.12
N HIS A 365 13.53 4.05 9.99
CA HIS A 365 14.36 4.56 11.09
C HIS A 365 13.54 5.15 12.26
N ILE A 366 12.37 5.72 12.00
CA ILE A 366 11.46 6.22 13.03
C ILE A 366 10.96 5.06 13.90
N ILE A 367 10.50 3.98 13.28
CA ILE A 367 10.01 2.79 14.00
C ILE A 367 11.17 2.10 14.72
N ASP A 368 12.27 1.81 14.02
CA ASP A 368 13.44 1.09 14.55
C ASP A 368 14.08 1.81 15.75
N ARG A 369 14.17 3.13 15.71
CA ARG A 369 14.78 3.94 16.78
C ARG A 369 13.78 4.44 17.81
N SER A 370 12.50 4.25 17.59
CA SER A 370 11.40 4.81 18.40
C SER A 370 11.55 6.32 18.65
N LYS A 371 11.97 7.09 17.63
CA LYS A 371 12.16 8.54 17.69
C LYS A 371 11.28 9.26 16.67
N PRO A 372 10.73 10.44 17.00
CA PRO A 372 9.95 11.23 16.07
C PRO A 372 10.81 11.71 14.89
N TYR A 373 10.14 12.11 13.81
CA TYR A 373 10.78 12.75 12.68
C TYR A 373 11.39 14.09 13.08
N LEU A 374 12.61 14.33 12.63
CA LEU A 374 13.27 15.62 12.74
C LEU A 374 13.30 16.29 11.37
N GLU A 375 12.63 17.45 11.24
CA GLU A 375 12.62 18.21 9.99
C GLU A 375 13.98 18.85 9.72
N LEU A 376 14.54 18.56 8.55
CA LEU A 376 15.84 19.07 8.13
C LEU A 376 15.78 20.45 7.46
N GLY A 377 14.57 20.88 7.09
CA GLY A 377 14.31 22.16 6.45
C GLY A 377 14.48 22.17 4.93
N ALA A 378 13.90 23.19 4.29
CA ALA A 378 13.96 23.33 2.83
C ALA A 378 15.36 23.74 2.34
N ASP A 379 16.15 24.34 3.18
CA ASP A 379 17.52 24.82 2.95
C ASP A 379 18.60 23.76 3.19
N TYR A 380 18.21 22.53 3.58
CA TYR A 380 19.14 21.42 3.86
C TYR A 380 20.19 21.23 2.77
N PHE A 381 19.75 21.23 1.51
CA PHE A 381 20.66 21.02 0.38
C PHE A 381 21.58 22.21 0.12
N ASP A 382 21.15 23.40 0.47
CA ASP A 382 21.94 24.62 0.31
C ASP A 382 23.01 24.70 1.40
N ARG A 383 22.65 24.32 2.64
CA ARG A 383 23.59 24.22 3.75
C ARG A 383 24.63 23.11 3.59
N THR A 384 24.25 21.96 3.03
CA THR A 384 25.14 20.79 2.90
C THR A 384 26.10 20.88 1.70
N GLN A 385 25.80 21.70 0.68
CA GLN A 385 26.61 21.87 -0.52
C GLN A 385 26.71 23.35 -0.95
N PRO A 386 27.17 24.24 -0.08
CA PRO A 386 27.14 25.70 -0.32
C PRO A 386 27.92 26.09 -1.57
N GLU A 387 29.12 25.57 -1.78
CA GLU A 387 29.94 25.89 -2.95
C GLU A 387 29.29 25.47 -4.29
N LYS A 388 28.58 24.34 -4.29
CA LYS A 388 27.87 23.86 -5.49
C LYS A 388 26.68 24.73 -5.83
N GLN A 389 25.97 25.23 -4.83
CA GLN A 389 24.90 26.19 -5.01
C GLN A 389 25.43 27.54 -5.50
N LEU A 390 26.49 28.00 -4.90
CA LEU A 390 27.17 29.24 -5.30
C LEU A 390 27.53 29.18 -6.79
N ARG A 391 28.27 28.14 -7.22
CA ARG A 391 28.63 27.94 -8.63
C ARG A 391 27.40 27.87 -9.55
N TYR A 392 26.31 27.26 -9.10
CA TYR A 392 25.07 27.21 -9.89
C TYR A 392 24.45 28.59 -10.08
N HIS A 393 24.36 29.40 -9.02
CA HIS A 393 23.79 30.74 -9.09
C HIS A 393 24.66 31.69 -9.93
N VAL A 394 25.97 31.64 -9.76
CA VAL A 394 26.92 32.41 -10.57
C VAL A 394 26.77 32.08 -12.05
N LYS A 395 26.80 30.77 -12.38
CA LYS A 395 26.65 30.33 -13.78
C LYS A 395 25.31 30.76 -14.39
N ARG A 396 24.24 30.77 -13.61
CA ARG A 396 22.93 31.19 -14.07
C ARG A 396 22.86 32.70 -14.33
N LEU A 397 23.43 33.50 -13.47
CA LEU A 397 23.51 34.96 -13.65
C LEU A 397 24.40 35.33 -14.85
N GLN A 398 25.52 34.62 -15.00
CA GLN A 398 26.39 34.79 -16.19
C GLN A 398 25.67 34.43 -17.50
N ALA A 399 24.85 33.37 -17.51
CA ALA A 399 24.03 32.99 -18.66
C ALA A 399 22.95 34.01 -19.01
N MET A 400 22.55 34.85 -18.04
CA MET A 400 21.62 35.98 -18.25
C MET A 400 22.35 37.27 -18.66
N GLY A 401 23.66 37.22 -18.90
CA GLY A 401 24.46 38.36 -19.35
C GLY A 401 25.08 39.21 -18.25
N PHE A 402 24.99 38.79 -16.96
CA PHE A 402 25.57 39.55 -15.85
C PHE A 402 27.03 39.13 -15.59
N LYS A 403 27.89 40.09 -15.32
CA LYS A 403 29.24 39.89 -14.72
C LYS A 403 29.04 39.75 -13.21
N VAL A 404 29.39 38.61 -12.65
CA VAL A 404 29.15 38.29 -11.22
C VAL A 404 30.46 38.32 -10.47
N THR A 405 30.56 39.20 -9.46
CA THR A 405 31.64 39.26 -8.51
C THR A 405 31.07 38.89 -7.12
N LEU A 406 31.78 38.03 -6.40
CA LEU A 406 31.35 37.53 -5.09
C LEU A 406 32.23 38.08 -4.01
N GLU A 407 31.62 38.73 -3.04
CA GLU A 407 32.26 39.17 -1.80
C GLU A 407 31.63 38.48 -0.60
N LYS A 408 32.43 37.97 0.32
CA LYS A 408 31.91 37.39 1.56
C LYS A 408 31.42 38.53 2.45
N ALA A 409 30.15 38.49 2.88
CA ALA A 409 29.69 39.37 3.92
C ALA A 409 30.52 39.15 5.20
N ILE A 410 31.01 40.20 5.76
CA ILE A 410 31.66 40.16 7.08
C ILE A 410 30.57 39.90 8.10
N GLU A 411 30.58 38.72 8.74
CA GLU A 411 29.70 38.45 9.89
C GLU A 411 30.03 39.53 10.97
N MET A 412 29.11 40.46 11.19
CA MET A 412 29.15 41.27 12.38
C MET A 412 28.87 40.37 13.57
N ALA A 413 29.87 40.23 14.44
CA ALA A 413 29.88 39.44 15.66
C ALA A 413 28.80 39.91 16.66
#